data_bb8d5245b45c7ddbb23f1f158130f6a8
#
_entry.id   bb8d5245b45c7ddbb23f1f158130f6a8
#
_cell.length_a   1.000
_cell.length_b   1.000
_cell.length_c   1.000
_cell.angle_alpha   90.00
_cell.angle_beta   90.00
_cell.angle_gamma   90.00
#
_symmetry.space_group_name_H-M   'P 1'
#
loop_
_entity.id
_entity.type
_entity.pdbx_description
1 polymer ?
#
loop_
_entity_poly.entity_id
_entity_poly.type
_entity_poly.pdbx_seq_one_letter_code
_entity_poly.pdbx_strand_id
1 'polypeptide(L)'
;MIKLISIVLLIWVLPAVILAHEIRPGYLEIKEAADHSLQITWKQPLMGEYGVPLHPSISAGWLVDSLAAISYTESYLIKRWRIPANHMPLDEQTVSIAGLEKTITDVLIQVTLLNDISFTYLVKPIQPFVKLDLSKPQPLPVLQYLQLGIHHIWSGFDHLLFVLGLLLLVKNRGRLFWTITAFTVAHSVTLALATLHIIKVSGAFTEAAIALSIIFLAVELLNHYHGKDGFTS
;
A
#
# COMPACT_ATOMS: atom_id res chain seq x y z
N MET A 1 24.19 -34.84 -4.28
CA MET A 1 22.82 -34.73 -3.76
C MET A 1 22.44 -33.31 -3.38
N ILE A 2 23.18 -32.62 -2.52
CA ILE A 2 22.86 -31.25 -2.02
C ILE A 2 22.71 -30.23 -3.17
N LYS A 3 23.59 -30.24 -4.20
CA LYS A 3 23.48 -29.33 -5.35
C LYS A 3 22.22 -29.56 -6.19
N LEU A 4 21.74 -30.77 -6.28
CA LEU A 4 20.52 -31.11 -7.03
C LEU A 4 19.28 -30.64 -6.29
N ILE A 5 19.25 -30.78 -4.95
CA ILE A 5 18.18 -30.30 -4.07
C ILE A 5 18.11 -28.78 -4.12
N SER A 6 19.26 -28.08 -4.10
CA SER A 6 19.31 -26.62 -4.21
C SER A 6 18.79 -26.11 -5.55
N ILE A 7 19.09 -26.79 -6.66
CA ILE A 7 18.58 -26.44 -7.99
C ILE A 7 17.08 -26.70 -8.10
N VAL A 8 16.58 -27.80 -7.55
CA VAL A 8 15.15 -28.12 -7.54
C VAL A 8 14.39 -27.11 -6.67
N LEU A 9 14.92 -26.72 -5.50
CA LEU A 9 14.34 -25.68 -4.65
C LEU A 9 14.32 -24.31 -5.36
N LEU A 10 15.39 -23.96 -6.07
CA LEU A 10 15.48 -22.73 -6.85
C LEU A 10 14.45 -22.69 -7.99
N ILE A 11 14.24 -23.82 -8.69
CA ILE A 11 13.24 -23.93 -9.75
C ILE A 11 11.80 -23.85 -9.22
N TRP A 12 11.54 -24.31 -8.00
CA TRP A 12 10.22 -24.20 -7.34
C TRP A 12 9.92 -22.82 -6.80
N VAL A 13 10.94 -22.03 -6.49
CA VAL A 13 10.78 -20.64 -5.99
C VAL A 13 10.60 -19.64 -7.14
N LEU A 14 11.17 -19.91 -8.31
CA LEU A 14 11.08 -19.03 -9.49
C LEU A 14 9.65 -18.66 -9.94
N PRO A 15 8.65 -19.56 -9.98
CA PRO A 15 7.30 -19.18 -10.38
C PRO A 15 6.52 -18.40 -9.31
N ALA A 16 6.92 -18.45 -8.04
CA ALA A 16 6.26 -17.71 -6.97
C ALA A 16 6.57 -16.21 -6.99
N VAL A 17 7.71 -15.82 -7.57
CA VAL A 17 8.13 -14.41 -7.67
C VAL A 17 7.31 -13.63 -8.70
N ILE A 18 6.68 -14.32 -9.66
CA ILE A 18 5.92 -13.68 -10.76
C ILE A 18 4.52 -13.21 -10.29
N LEU A 19 4.03 -13.66 -9.13
CA LEU A 19 2.70 -13.35 -8.61
C LEU A 19 2.68 -12.40 -7.40
N ALA A 20 3.80 -11.83 -7.02
CA ALA A 20 3.87 -10.81 -5.98
C ALA A 20 3.37 -9.47 -6.51
N HIS A 21 2.10 -9.40 -6.93
CA HIS A 21 1.45 -8.13 -7.23
C HIS A 21 1.18 -7.42 -5.90
N GLU A 22 1.85 -6.30 -5.72
CA GLU A 22 1.58 -5.39 -4.60
C GLU A 22 0.12 -4.93 -4.68
N ILE A 23 -0.70 -5.37 -3.72
CA ILE A 23 -2.10 -4.96 -3.62
C ILE A 23 -2.12 -3.52 -3.11
N ARG A 24 -2.33 -2.57 -4.02
CA ARG A 24 -2.45 -1.15 -3.68
C ARG A 24 -3.92 -0.81 -3.46
N PRO A 25 -4.29 -0.17 -2.34
CA PRO A 25 -5.66 0.26 -2.12
C PRO A 25 -6.05 1.40 -3.08
N GLY A 26 -7.33 1.45 -3.43
CA GLY A 26 -7.91 2.64 -4.04
C GLY A 26 -8.04 3.75 -3.00
N TYR A 27 -8.06 5.02 -3.44
CA TYR A 27 -8.14 6.16 -2.54
C TYR A 27 -9.09 7.22 -3.08
N LEU A 28 -10.09 7.58 -2.28
CA LEU A 28 -11.02 8.68 -2.56
C LEU A 28 -10.85 9.77 -1.51
N GLU A 29 -10.41 10.93 -1.93
CA GLU A 29 -10.29 12.12 -1.11
C GLU A 29 -11.41 13.09 -1.43
N ILE A 30 -12.12 13.58 -0.43
CA ILE A 30 -13.12 14.64 -0.51
C ILE A 30 -12.66 15.75 0.42
N LYS A 31 -12.28 16.89 -0.14
CA LYS A 31 -11.79 18.04 0.61
C LYS A 31 -12.67 19.26 0.39
N GLU A 32 -13.17 19.84 1.48
CA GLU A 32 -13.86 21.13 1.44
C GLU A 32 -12.81 22.26 1.34
N ALA A 33 -12.96 23.12 0.33
CA ALA A 33 -12.12 24.29 0.13
C ALA A 33 -12.71 25.53 0.84
N ALA A 34 -11.90 26.59 0.98
CA ALA A 34 -12.29 27.83 1.67
C ALA A 34 -13.52 28.52 1.06
N ASP A 35 -13.81 28.28 -0.20
CA ASP A 35 -14.99 28.76 -0.92
C ASP A 35 -16.20 27.81 -0.79
N HIS A 36 -16.14 26.84 0.12
CA HIS A 36 -17.13 25.78 0.32
C HIS A 36 -17.35 24.87 -0.91
N SER A 37 -16.50 24.95 -1.93
CA SER A 37 -16.50 23.96 -3.01
C SER A 37 -15.87 22.66 -2.52
N LEU A 38 -16.28 21.50 -3.07
CA LEU A 38 -15.61 20.24 -2.79
C LEU A 38 -14.62 19.93 -3.90
N GLN A 39 -13.42 19.58 -3.49
CA GLN A 39 -12.41 19.00 -4.35
C GLN A 39 -12.38 17.48 -4.10
N ILE A 40 -12.73 16.71 -5.13
CA ILE A 40 -12.79 15.25 -5.03
C ILE A 40 -11.69 14.67 -5.89
N THR A 41 -10.83 13.83 -5.30
CA THR A 41 -9.74 13.14 -5.98
C THR A 41 -9.93 11.63 -5.82
N TRP A 42 -10.04 10.93 -6.91
CA TRP A 42 -10.03 9.47 -6.98
C TRP A 42 -8.68 8.99 -7.50
N LYS A 43 -8.04 8.08 -6.77
CA LYS A 43 -6.80 7.41 -7.20
C LYS A 43 -7.08 5.92 -7.29
N GLN A 44 -7.11 5.41 -8.51
CA GLN A 44 -7.29 4.00 -8.79
C GLN A 44 -5.92 3.39 -9.12
N PRO A 45 -5.49 2.33 -8.43
CA PRO A 45 -4.23 1.66 -8.76
C PRO A 45 -4.32 1.04 -10.16
N LEU A 46 -3.25 1.19 -10.93
CA LEU A 46 -3.06 0.51 -12.21
C LEU A 46 -2.37 -0.82 -11.93
N MET A 47 -3.05 -1.92 -12.19
CA MET A 47 -2.52 -3.28 -12.06
C MET A 47 -2.21 -3.83 -13.46
N GLY A 48 -1.10 -3.38 -14.07
CA GLY A 48 -0.73 -3.78 -15.43
C GLY A 48 -1.79 -3.39 -16.48
N GLU A 49 -1.91 -4.16 -17.55
CA GLU A 49 -2.87 -3.92 -18.64
C GLU A 49 -4.33 -4.32 -18.31
N TYR A 50 -4.58 -5.00 -17.19
CA TYR A 50 -5.87 -5.61 -16.85
C TYR A 50 -6.40 -5.22 -15.46
N GLY A 51 -6.34 -3.95 -15.10
CA GLY A 51 -6.99 -3.48 -13.87
C GLY A 51 -8.51 -3.62 -13.94
N VAL A 52 -9.16 -4.15 -12.89
CA VAL A 52 -10.62 -4.10 -12.80
C VAL A 52 -11.03 -2.63 -12.71
N PRO A 53 -11.87 -2.13 -13.63
CA PRO A 53 -12.29 -0.74 -13.58
C PRO A 53 -13.15 -0.51 -12.33
N LEU A 54 -12.68 0.38 -11.45
CA LEU A 54 -13.42 0.82 -10.27
C LEU A 54 -14.09 2.15 -10.56
N HIS A 55 -15.39 2.22 -10.26
CA HIS A 55 -16.20 3.41 -10.51
C HIS A 55 -16.75 3.94 -9.18
N PRO A 56 -16.13 5.00 -8.62
CA PRO A 56 -16.68 5.65 -7.43
C PRO A 56 -17.95 6.42 -7.81
N SER A 57 -18.93 6.36 -6.94
CA SER A 57 -20.16 7.15 -7.04
C SER A 57 -20.57 7.68 -5.67
N ILE A 58 -21.25 8.82 -5.65
CA ILE A 58 -21.86 9.43 -4.46
C ILE A 58 -23.34 9.56 -4.73
N SER A 59 -24.18 9.31 -3.72
CA SER A 59 -25.64 9.34 -3.88
C SER A 59 -26.16 10.69 -4.43
N ALA A 60 -25.44 11.78 -4.20
CA ALA A 60 -25.73 13.10 -4.79
C ALA A 60 -25.43 13.20 -6.31
N GLY A 61 -24.85 12.17 -6.94
CA GLY A 61 -24.60 12.15 -8.39
C GLY A 61 -23.44 13.05 -8.87
N TRP A 62 -22.51 13.43 -8.00
CA TRP A 62 -21.45 14.42 -8.33
C TRP A 62 -20.33 13.87 -9.20
N LEU A 63 -20.08 12.56 -9.15
CA LEU A 63 -18.90 11.96 -9.79
C LEU A 63 -19.22 11.54 -11.24
N VAL A 64 -19.52 12.51 -12.09
CA VAL A 64 -19.78 12.28 -13.52
C VAL A 64 -18.45 12.19 -14.26
N ASP A 65 -18.16 11.06 -14.91
CA ASP A 65 -16.87 10.81 -15.57
C ASP A 65 -16.54 11.82 -16.67
N SER A 66 -17.53 12.34 -17.40
CA SER A 66 -17.32 13.37 -18.43
C SER A 66 -16.87 14.72 -17.90
N LEU A 67 -17.03 14.96 -16.58
CA LEU A 67 -16.62 16.20 -15.90
C LEU A 67 -15.30 16.03 -15.13
N ALA A 68 -14.70 14.84 -15.15
CA ALA A 68 -13.47 14.56 -14.46
C ALA A 68 -12.25 15.08 -15.22
N ALA A 69 -11.36 15.76 -14.53
CA ALA A 69 -9.99 15.97 -15.02
C ALA A 69 -9.19 14.67 -14.76
N ILE A 70 -8.76 14.02 -15.86
CA ILE A 70 -8.08 12.72 -15.80
C ILE A 70 -6.59 12.94 -15.96
N SER A 71 -5.79 12.28 -15.12
CA SER A 71 -4.34 12.21 -15.24
C SER A 71 -3.84 10.81 -14.85
N TYR A 72 -2.68 10.44 -15.39
CA TYR A 72 -2.05 9.15 -15.14
C TYR A 72 -0.69 9.36 -14.47
N THR A 73 -0.38 8.47 -13.56
CA THR A 73 0.98 8.29 -13.03
C THR A 73 1.42 6.86 -13.37
N GLU A 74 2.66 6.49 -13.09
CA GLU A 74 3.15 5.12 -13.30
C GLU A 74 2.31 4.06 -12.56
N SER A 75 1.64 4.44 -11.48
CA SER A 75 0.97 3.51 -10.58
C SER A 75 -0.52 3.76 -10.40
N TYR A 76 -1.03 4.92 -10.85
CA TYR A 76 -2.42 5.31 -10.59
C TYR A 76 -3.06 6.03 -11.77
N LEU A 77 -4.32 5.72 -12.04
CA LEU A 77 -5.27 6.58 -12.71
C LEU A 77 -5.85 7.55 -11.70
N ILE A 78 -5.77 8.85 -11.96
CA ILE A 78 -6.27 9.89 -11.07
C ILE A 78 -7.38 10.65 -11.79
N LYS A 79 -8.56 10.69 -11.17
CA LYS A 79 -9.69 11.52 -11.59
C LYS A 79 -9.94 12.60 -10.54
N ARG A 80 -10.19 13.83 -11.00
CA ARG A 80 -10.49 14.96 -10.11
C ARG A 80 -11.76 15.65 -10.55
N TRP A 81 -12.60 15.99 -9.57
CA TRP A 81 -13.82 16.78 -9.77
C TRP A 81 -13.79 17.97 -8.83
N ARG A 82 -14.44 19.05 -9.25
CA ARG A 82 -14.73 20.20 -8.42
C ARG A 82 -16.23 20.42 -8.40
N ILE A 83 -16.82 20.38 -7.22
CA ILE A 83 -18.25 20.56 -6.99
C ILE A 83 -18.46 21.97 -6.44
N PRO A 84 -19.33 22.78 -7.04
CA PRO A 84 -19.60 24.15 -6.57
C PRO A 84 -20.13 24.19 -5.13
N ALA A 85 -20.00 25.31 -4.44
CA ALA A 85 -20.41 25.51 -3.05
C ALA A 85 -21.90 25.30 -2.75
N ASN A 86 -22.77 25.35 -3.77
CA ASN A 86 -24.20 25.13 -3.64
C ASN A 86 -24.62 23.66 -3.71
N HIS A 87 -23.70 22.74 -3.37
CA HIS A 87 -23.99 21.30 -3.33
C HIS A 87 -24.90 20.92 -2.17
N MET A 88 -25.51 19.73 -2.27
CA MET A 88 -26.20 19.10 -1.14
C MET A 88 -25.24 18.84 0.01
N PRO A 89 -25.71 18.79 1.26
CA PRO A 89 -24.85 18.43 2.41
C PRO A 89 -24.10 17.10 2.15
N LEU A 90 -22.84 17.08 2.54
CA LEU A 90 -21.99 15.88 2.40
C LEU A 90 -22.35 14.82 3.44
N ASP A 91 -22.86 15.25 4.57
CA ASP A 91 -23.34 14.34 5.62
C ASP A 91 -24.49 13.47 5.13
N GLU A 92 -24.52 12.22 5.58
CA GLU A 92 -25.49 11.18 5.18
C GLU A 92 -25.41 10.72 3.72
N GLN A 93 -24.52 11.26 2.87
CA GLN A 93 -24.32 10.75 1.54
C GLN A 93 -23.74 9.33 1.58
N THR A 94 -24.16 8.51 0.62
CA THR A 94 -23.58 7.16 0.45
C THR A 94 -22.55 7.20 -0.66
N VAL A 95 -21.33 6.75 -0.33
CA VAL A 95 -20.28 6.52 -1.31
C VAL A 95 -20.27 5.03 -1.64
N SER A 96 -20.30 4.69 -2.92
CA SER A 96 -20.20 3.32 -3.41
C SER A 96 -19.15 3.20 -4.51
N ILE A 97 -18.47 2.04 -4.54
CA ILE A 97 -17.40 1.75 -5.49
C ILE A 97 -17.78 0.52 -6.30
N ALA A 98 -18.37 0.75 -7.46
CA ALA A 98 -18.76 -0.34 -8.36
C ALA A 98 -17.51 -1.03 -8.92
N GLY A 99 -17.55 -2.36 -9.00
CA GLY A 99 -16.43 -3.21 -9.40
C GLY A 99 -15.54 -3.66 -8.25
N LEU A 100 -15.64 -3.06 -7.05
CA LEU A 100 -14.82 -3.41 -5.90
C LEU A 100 -15.07 -4.86 -5.44
N GLU A 101 -16.30 -5.33 -5.55
CA GLU A 101 -16.73 -6.69 -5.20
C GLU A 101 -16.01 -7.80 -6.00
N LYS A 102 -15.39 -7.43 -7.12
CA LYS A 102 -14.62 -8.34 -8.00
C LYS A 102 -13.12 -8.27 -7.75
N THR A 103 -12.70 -7.57 -6.71
CA THR A 103 -11.28 -7.34 -6.38
C THR A 103 -10.95 -7.89 -5.00
N ILE A 104 -9.66 -7.92 -4.71
CA ILE A 104 -9.12 -8.23 -3.37
C ILE A 104 -8.56 -6.96 -2.70
N THR A 105 -8.75 -5.79 -3.31
CA THR A 105 -8.23 -4.51 -2.81
C THR A 105 -9.31 -3.78 -2.00
N ASP A 106 -8.88 -3.02 -1.02
CA ASP A 106 -9.73 -2.12 -0.25
C ASP A 106 -9.70 -0.70 -0.85
N VAL A 107 -10.67 0.13 -0.49
CA VAL A 107 -10.68 1.55 -0.82
C VAL A 107 -10.72 2.37 0.46
N LEU A 108 -9.77 3.30 0.58
CA LEU A 108 -9.76 4.28 1.65
C LEU A 108 -10.48 5.55 1.19
N ILE A 109 -11.45 6.01 1.96
CA ILE A 109 -12.15 7.27 1.74
C ILE A 109 -11.75 8.23 2.86
N GLN A 110 -11.23 9.39 2.49
CA GLN A 110 -10.90 10.47 3.41
C GLN A 110 -11.75 11.70 3.09
N VAL A 111 -12.46 12.20 4.10
CA VAL A 111 -13.23 13.43 4.03
C VAL A 111 -12.57 14.44 4.95
N THR A 112 -12.19 15.60 4.42
CA THR A 112 -11.62 16.71 5.20
C THR A 112 -12.50 17.93 5.05
N LEU A 113 -13.05 18.39 6.16
CA LEU A 113 -13.88 19.59 6.23
C LEU A 113 -13.03 20.86 6.36
N LEU A 114 -13.67 22.02 6.19
CA LEU A 114 -13.02 23.34 6.24
C LEU A 114 -12.29 23.63 7.57
N ASN A 115 -12.75 23.04 8.67
CA ASN A 115 -12.13 23.16 10.00
C ASN A 115 -11.00 22.15 10.26
N ASP A 116 -10.44 21.55 9.20
CA ASP A 116 -9.41 20.49 9.24
C ASP A 116 -9.83 19.21 10.00
N ILE A 117 -11.10 19.06 10.32
CA ILE A 117 -11.60 17.78 10.84
C ILE A 117 -11.64 16.78 9.70
N SER A 118 -11.00 15.62 9.91
CA SER A 118 -10.91 14.56 8.92
C SER A 118 -11.64 13.31 9.40
N PHE A 119 -12.38 12.70 8.47
CA PHE A 119 -13.07 11.43 8.65
C PHE A 119 -12.48 10.41 7.69
N THR A 120 -12.23 9.21 8.18
CA THR A 120 -11.62 8.15 7.39
C THR A 120 -12.52 6.92 7.40
N TYR A 121 -12.84 6.40 6.22
CA TYR A 121 -13.65 5.20 6.05
C TYR A 121 -12.88 4.19 5.20
N LEU A 122 -12.98 2.91 5.58
CA LEU A 122 -12.42 1.80 4.82
C LEU A 122 -13.56 1.01 4.18
N VAL A 123 -13.60 0.99 2.86
CA VAL A 123 -14.59 0.25 2.07
C VAL A 123 -13.94 -1.03 1.56
N LYS A 124 -14.59 -2.16 1.84
CA LYS A 124 -14.09 -3.50 1.51
C LYS A 124 -14.89 -4.13 0.37
N PRO A 125 -14.32 -5.11 -0.35
CA PRO A 125 -15.04 -5.84 -1.41
C PRO A 125 -16.37 -6.46 -0.97
N ILE A 126 -16.43 -6.94 0.28
CA ILE A 126 -17.65 -7.55 0.84
C ILE A 126 -18.77 -6.53 1.09
N GLN A 127 -18.43 -5.26 1.26
CA GLN A 127 -19.36 -4.15 1.45
C GLN A 127 -18.83 -2.95 0.69
N PRO A 128 -19.10 -2.86 -0.65
CA PRO A 128 -18.50 -1.87 -1.53
C PRO A 128 -19.16 -0.48 -1.44
N PHE A 129 -19.71 -0.15 -0.29
CA PHE A 129 -20.31 1.16 0.00
C PHE A 129 -20.19 1.53 1.47
N VAL A 130 -20.28 2.82 1.75
CA VAL A 130 -20.33 3.39 3.10
C VAL A 130 -21.21 4.63 3.12
N LYS A 131 -22.00 4.79 4.17
CA LYS A 131 -22.73 6.03 4.47
C LYS A 131 -21.81 6.96 5.26
N LEU A 132 -21.63 8.17 4.79
CA LEU A 132 -20.85 9.19 5.49
C LEU A 132 -21.61 9.66 6.71
N ASP A 133 -21.02 9.59 7.88
CA ASP A 133 -21.49 10.16 9.13
C ASP A 133 -20.44 11.17 9.61
N LEU A 134 -20.70 12.44 9.40
CA LEU A 134 -19.80 13.54 9.76
C LEU A 134 -20.16 14.16 11.12
N SER A 135 -21.13 13.59 11.83
CA SER A 135 -21.60 14.11 13.12
C SER A 135 -20.60 13.84 14.25
N LYS A 136 -19.81 12.77 14.13
CA LYS A 136 -18.82 12.36 15.14
C LYS A 136 -17.48 12.12 14.49
N PRO A 137 -16.42 12.85 14.87
CA PRO A 137 -15.06 12.50 14.45
C PRO A 137 -14.81 11.04 14.78
N GLN A 138 -14.56 10.23 13.78
CA GLN A 138 -14.20 8.83 14.02
C GLN A 138 -12.79 8.81 14.61
N PRO A 139 -12.56 8.09 15.70
CA PRO A 139 -11.20 7.90 16.19
C PRO A 139 -10.37 7.28 15.06
N LEU A 140 -9.12 7.74 14.92
CA LEU A 140 -8.20 7.15 13.95
C LEU A 140 -8.31 5.63 14.05
N PRO A 141 -8.53 4.91 12.96
CA PRO A 141 -8.74 3.46 13.00
C PRO A 141 -7.40 2.72 13.22
N VAL A 142 -6.74 3.04 14.34
CA VAL A 142 -5.42 2.53 14.71
C VAL A 142 -5.38 1.01 14.66
N LEU A 143 -6.43 0.37 15.18
CA LEU A 143 -6.53 -1.09 15.17
C LEU A 143 -6.63 -1.66 13.75
N GLN A 144 -7.35 -0.98 12.86
CA GLN A 144 -7.47 -1.38 11.45
C GLN A 144 -6.14 -1.21 10.71
N TYR A 145 -5.42 -0.09 10.95
CA TYR A 145 -4.08 0.12 10.41
C TYR A 145 -3.08 -0.90 10.97
N LEU A 146 -3.18 -1.25 12.24
CA LEU A 146 -2.36 -2.29 12.85
C LEU A 146 -2.63 -3.66 12.19
N GLN A 147 -3.90 -4.03 12.01
CA GLN A 147 -4.28 -5.27 11.33
C GLN A 147 -3.78 -5.29 9.87
N LEU A 148 -3.94 -4.16 9.17
CA LEU A 148 -3.45 -4.03 7.79
C LEU A 148 -1.93 -4.17 7.74
N GLY A 149 -1.20 -3.56 8.67
CA GLY A 149 0.24 -3.69 8.79
C GLY A 149 0.71 -5.12 9.10
N ILE A 150 0.04 -5.81 9.99
CA ILE A 150 0.33 -7.24 10.29
C ILE A 150 0.08 -8.09 9.05
N HIS A 151 -1.04 -7.88 8.36
CA HIS A 151 -1.36 -8.60 7.13
C HIS A 151 -0.35 -8.31 6.03
N HIS A 152 0.08 -7.05 5.88
CA HIS A 152 1.10 -6.63 4.91
C HIS A 152 2.44 -7.36 5.15
N ILE A 153 2.92 -7.40 6.40
CA ILE A 153 4.15 -8.13 6.75
C ILE A 153 3.99 -9.63 6.47
N TRP A 154 2.86 -10.20 6.79
CA TRP A 154 2.63 -11.64 6.65
C TRP A 154 2.42 -12.08 5.20
N SER A 155 1.85 -11.22 4.36
CA SER A 155 1.68 -11.47 2.92
C SER A 155 2.94 -11.11 2.10
N GLY A 156 3.86 -10.32 2.68
CA GLY A 156 5.12 -9.94 2.04
C GLY A 156 6.18 -11.04 2.17
N PHE A 157 6.25 -11.96 1.20
CA PHE A 157 7.27 -13.02 1.19
C PHE A 157 8.71 -12.47 1.28
N ASP A 158 8.96 -11.31 0.71
CA ASP A 158 10.26 -10.63 0.75
C ASP A 158 10.68 -10.29 2.17
N HIS A 159 9.76 -9.73 2.95
CA HIS A 159 9.99 -9.41 4.37
C HIS A 159 10.27 -10.67 5.18
N LEU A 160 9.50 -11.73 4.96
CA LEU A 160 9.67 -13.00 5.65
C LEU A 160 11.00 -13.66 5.30
N LEU A 161 11.40 -13.67 4.02
CA LEU A 161 12.68 -14.22 3.56
C LEU A 161 13.86 -13.41 4.09
N PHE A 162 13.75 -12.09 4.10
CA PHE A 162 14.79 -11.22 4.65
C PHE A 162 14.99 -11.46 6.15
N VAL A 163 13.91 -11.47 6.94
CA VAL A 163 13.96 -11.74 8.37
C VAL A 163 14.48 -13.14 8.66
N LEU A 164 14.04 -14.15 7.89
CA LEU A 164 14.54 -15.52 8.01
C LEU A 164 16.05 -15.59 7.74
N GLY A 165 16.52 -14.93 6.69
CA GLY A 165 17.95 -14.85 6.36
C GLY A 165 18.77 -14.22 7.49
N LEU A 166 18.29 -13.11 8.07
CA LEU A 166 18.93 -12.47 9.24
C LEU A 166 18.95 -13.40 10.45
N LEU A 167 17.88 -14.13 10.70
CA LEU A 167 17.75 -15.04 11.83
C LEU A 167 18.72 -16.22 11.72
N LEU A 168 18.99 -16.69 10.51
CA LEU A 168 19.96 -17.76 10.24
C LEU A 168 21.40 -17.27 10.28
N LEU A 169 21.67 -16.02 9.88
CA LEU A 169 23.01 -15.45 9.81
C LEU A 169 23.47 -14.91 11.17
N VAL A 170 22.60 -14.21 11.91
CA VAL A 170 22.95 -13.50 13.15
C VAL A 170 22.71 -14.36 14.37
N LYS A 171 23.74 -15.00 14.91
CA LYS A 171 23.64 -15.89 16.07
C LYS A 171 23.37 -15.16 17.41
N ASN A 172 23.80 -13.90 17.52
CA ASN A 172 23.62 -13.12 18.75
C ASN A 172 22.26 -12.42 18.77
N ARG A 173 21.40 -12.80 19.73
CA ARG A 173 20.03 -12.25 19.87
C ARG A 173 20.00 -10.73 20.06
N GLY A 174 20.98 -10.16 20.76
CA GLY A 174 21.08 -8.71 20.95
C GLY A 174 21.42 -8.00 19.64
N ARG A 175 22.39 -8.51 18.87
CA ARG A 175 22.70 -7.98 17.53
C ARG A 175 21.51 -8.11 16.58
N LEU A 176 20.83 -9.26 16.59
CA LEU A 176 19.64 -9.48 15.77
C LEU A 176 18.56 -8.43 16.07
N PHE A 177 18.26 -8.21 17.35
CA PHE A 177 17.28 -7.20 17.76
C PHE A 177 17.64 -5.80 17.25
N TRP A 178 18.89 -5.36 17.44
CA TRP A 178 19.34 -4.07 16.98
C TRP A 178 19.35 -3.95 15.45
N THR A 179 19.70 -5.01 14.72
CA THR A 179 19.68 -5.03 13.26
C THR A 179 18.25 -4.88 12.72
N ILE A 180 17.30 -5.65 13.26
CA ILE A 180 15.89 -5.55 12.87
C ILE A 180 15.34 -4.17 13.22
N THR A 181 15.65 -3.64 14.40
CA THR A 181 15.20 -2.30 14.82
C THR A 181 15.75 -1.21 13.90
N ALA A 182 17.05 -1.24 13.60
CA ALA A 182 17.67 -0.28 12.68
C ALA A 182 17.04 -0.33 11.28
N PHE A 183 16.79 -1.52 10.76
CA PHE A 183 16.12 -1.72 9.48
C PHE A 183 14.69 -1.13 9.50
N THR A 184 13.92 -1.44 10.55
CA THR A 184 12.53 -0.95 10.69
C THR A 184 12.49 0.58 10.80
N VAL A 185 13.39 1.19 11.55
CA VAL A 185 13.48 2.66 11.66
C VAL A 185 13.86 3.28 10.31
N ALA A 186 14.89 2.76 9.64
CA ALA A 186 15.30 3.26 8.33
C ALA A 186 14.15 3.14 7.30
N HIS A 187 13.46 2.00 7.28
CA HIS A 187 12.30 1.79 6.41
C HIS A 187 11.16 2.76 6.73
N SER A 188 10.85 2.99 8.01
CA SER A 188 9.81 3.95 8.43
C SER A 188 10.14 5.38 7.99
N VAL A 189 11.42 5.80 8.10
CA VAL A 189 11.87 7.11 7.63
C VAL A 189 11.72 7.23 6.11
N THR A 190 12.19 6.25 5.35
CA THR A 190 12.08 6.28 3.88
C THR A 190 10.62 6.25 3.41
N LEU A 191 9.76 5.48 4.08
CA LEU A 191 8.34 5.44 3.80
C LEU A 191 7.67 6.81 4.08
N ALA A 192 7.99 7.44 5.21
CA ALA A 192 7.50 8.77 5.53
C ALA A 192 7.93 9.81 4.49
N LEU A 193 9.20 9.82 4.08
CA LEU A 193 9.71 10.73 3.04
C LEU A 193 9.03 10.50 1.68
N ALA A 194 8.76 9.25 1.32
CA ALA A 194 8.03 8.91 0.10
C ALA A 194 6.56 9.34 0.18
N THR A 195 5.89 9.11 1.31
CA THR A 195 4.48 9.47 1.53
C THR A 195 4.29 10.99 1.54
N LEU A 196 5.24 11.75 2.10
CA LEU A 196 5.26 13.20 2.08
C LEU A 196 5.69 13.78 0.72
N HIS A 197 5.94 12.94 -0.28
CA HIS A 197 6.40 13.32 -1.62
C HIS A 197 7.73 14.11 -1.64
N ILE A 198 8.54 14.00 -0.57
CA ILE A 198 9.87 14.63 -0.49
C ILE A 198 10.84 13.87 -1.41
N ILE A 199 10.72 12.55 -1.49
CA ILE A 199 11.44 11.70 -2.42
C ILE A 199 10.46 10.98 -3.36
N LYS A 200 10.86 10.85 -4.63
CA LYS A 200 10.13 10.07 -5.63
C LYS A 200 10.96 8.84 -5.96
N VAL A 201 10.48 7.68 -5.55
CA VAL A 201 11.14 6.40 -5.85
C VAL A 201 10.15 5.56 -6.65
N SER A 202 10.58 4.98 -7.76
CA SER A 202 9.73 4.07 -8.52
C SER A 202 9.57 2.73 -7.78
N GLY A 203 8.37 2.13 -7.85
CA GLY A 203 8.10 0.83 -7.23
C GLY A 203 9.07 -0.24 -7.73
N ALA A 204 9.34 -0.29 -9.03
CA ALA A 204 10.26 -1.25 -9.64
C ALA A 204 11.69 -1.15 -9.09
N PHE A 205 12.19 0.07 -8.81
CA PHE A 205 13.50 0.25 -8.19
C PHE A 205 13.51 -0.27 -6.75
N THR A 206 12.45 -0.01 -5.99
CA THR A 206 12.32 -0.49 -4.60
C THR A 206 12.28 -2.01 -4.54
N GLU A 207 11.47 -2.64 -5.39
CA GLU A 207 11.38 -4.11 -5.48
C GLU A 207 12.73 -4.73 -5.87
N ALA A 208 13.43 -4.16 -6.85
CA ALA A 208 14.76 -4.62 -7.26
C ALA A 208 15.79 -4.48 -6.11
N ALA A 209 15.75 -3.39 -5.34
CA ALA A 209 16.65 -3.18 -4.21
C ALA A 209 16.38 -4.17 -3.06
N ILE A 210 15.10 -4.49 -2.79
CA ILE A 210 14.71 -5.50 -1.80
C ILE A 210 15.20 -6.90 -2.26
N ALA A 211 14.92 -7.28 -3.51
CA ALA A 211 15.37 -8.56 -4.06
C ALA A 211 16.89 -8.71 -4.01
N LEU A 212 17.64 -7.65 -4.35
CA LEU A 212 19.09 -7.63 -4.25
C LEU A 212 19.58 -7.84 -2.81
N SER A 213 18.92 -7.24 -1.85
CA SER A 213 19.24 -7.39 -0.41
C SER A 213 19.06 -8.84 0.04
N ILE A 214 18.00 -9.50 -0.40
CA ILE A 214 17.74 -10.92 -0.10
C ILE A 214 18.79 -11.82 -0.74
N ILE A 215 19.17 -11.57 -2.00
CA ILE A 215 20.23 -12.30 -2.70
C ILE A 215 21.56 -12.14 -1.96
N PHE A 216 21.92 -10.91 -1.57
CA PHE A 216 23.14 -10.65 -0.82
C PHE A 216 23.17 -11.43 0.50
N LEU A 217 22.07 -11.43 1.23
CA LEU A 217 21.93 -12.17 2.48
C LEU A 217 22.05 -13.70 2.27
N ALA A 218 21.47 -14.21 1.20
CA ALA A 218 21.57 -15.62 0.84
C ALA A 218 23.01 -16.04 0.49
N VAL A 219 23.75 -15.20 -0.24
CA VAL A 219 25.16 -15.42 -0.58
C VAL A 219 26.02 -15.42 0.68
N GLU A 220 25.78 -14.47 1.60
CA GLU A 220 26.49 -14.38 2.86
C GLU A 220 26.27 -15.62 3.73
N LEU A 221 25.02 -16.10 3.80
CA LEU A 221 24.67 -17.33 4.49
C LEU A 221 25.36 -18.54 3.91
N LEU A 222 25.46 -18.64 2.58
CA LEU A 222 26.19 -19.72 1.90
C LEU A 222 27.70 -19.68 2.18
N ASN A 223 28.31 -18.49 2.19
CA ASN A 223 29.72 -18.31 2.53
C ASN A 223 29.98 -18.72 3.97
N HIS A 224 29.14 -18.30 4.89
CA HIS A 224 29.22 -18.70 6.29
C HIS A 224 29.11 -20.23 6.47
N TYR A 225 28.20 -20.87 5.74
CA TYR A 225 28.04 -22.33 5.78
C TYR A 225 29.25 -23.08 5.21
N HIS A 226 29.93 -22.51 4.21
CA HIS A 226 31.13 -23.12 3.59
C HIS A 226 32.43 -22.75 4.33
N GLY A 227 32.37 -22.07 5.49
CA GLY A 227 33.54 -21.67 6.25
C GLY A 227 34.45 -20.67 5.55
N LYS A 228 33.90 -19.90 4.59
CA LYS A 228 34.59 -18.78 3.95
C LYS A 228 34.37 -17.52 4.75
N ASP A 229 35.39 -16.66 4.83
CA ASP A 229 35.24 -15.34 5.43
C ASP A 229 34.18 -14.56 4.67
N GLY A 230 33.08 -14.20 5.34
CA GLY A 230 32.00 -13.39 4.78
C GLY A 230 32.37 -11.90 4.84
N PHE A 231 31.59 -11.08 4.17
CA PHE A 231 31.74 -9.61 4.19
C PHE A 231 31.50 -9.00 5.60
N THR A 232 30.98 -9.78 6.54
CA THR A 232 30.60 -9.36 7.91
C THR A 232 31.46 -9.94 9.01
N SER A 233 32.59 -10.57 8.68
CA SER A 233 33.57 -11.11 9.66
C SER A 233 34.49 -10.04 10.21
#